data_5a545423504386d7878ac5fc2a9a6544
#
_entry.id   5a545423504386d7878ac5fc2a9a6544
#
_cell.length_a   1.000
_cell.length_b   1.000
_cell.length_c   1.000
_cell.angle_alpha   90.00
_cell.angle_beta   90.00
_cell.angle_gamma   90.00
#
_symmetry.space_group_name_H-M   'P 1'
#
loop_
_entity.id
_entity.type
_entity.pdbx_description
1 polymer ?
#
loop_
_entity_poly.entity_id
_entity_poly.type
_entity_poly.pdbx_seq_one_letter_code
_entity_poly.pdbx_strand_id
1 'polypeptide(L)'
;MVNCTIDGKKVCVPENTTILEAAKEVGVTIPTLCYFKDLNEIGACRVCVVEVEGDARLHAACNSPVLPGMVVHTNSRKAREARKYNVELILSQHNVTCTTCVRSGNCSLQSVANDLNIVGKDYFPKDLPKQKGSKTFPLIREYDKCIKCMRCIQVCDKIQATHVWDVVNSGGKSTVDVKDFYRLEDSSCALCGQCITHCPVGALRERDDTDRILDALDDPETIVLAQIAPAIRTAWGEEFGLKPEEATVERLASCLKEMGFDYVFDTDFSADLTIMEEASEFLHKLTHNEGQFPMFTSCCPGWLRYIKGHYPEFVSQISTSKSPQQMFGAIAKSYYADILQVSPKKIFSVSIMPCLAKKAECAYPTMQDGDGNFDVDVALTTREVNRLIRAMHISPAKLEDRKLDMPLGIG
;
A
#
# COMPACT_ATOMS: atom_id res chain seq x y z
N MET A 1 -36.29 3.60 -13.20
CA MET A 1 -35.55 2.90 -14.27
C MET A 1 -35.46 3.82 -15.49
N VAL A 2 -34.28 3.94 -16.05
CA VAL A 2 -34.00 4.80 -17.21
C VAL A 2 -33.53 3.93 -18.38
N ASN A 3 -34.15 4.14 -19.55
CA ASN A 3 -33.77 3.46 -20.79
C ASN A 3 -32.83 4.36 -21.60
N CYS A 4 -31.70 3.82 -22.03
CA CYS A 4 -30.76 4.48 -22.94
C CYS A 4 -30.19 3.47 -23.94
N THR A 5 -29.41 3.96 -24.87
CA THR A 5 -28.73 3.16 -25.91
C THR A 5 -27.23 3.44 -25.81
N ILE A 6 -26.39 2.40 -25.72
CA ILE A 6 -24.93 2.51 -25.70
C ILE A 6 -24.36 1.68 -26.85
N ASP A 7 -23.68 2.32 -27.77
CA ASP A 7 -23.13 1.70 -29.00
C ASP A 7 -24.14 0.78 -29.70
N GLY A 8 -25.39 1.25 -29.82
CA GLY A 8 -26.50 0.51 -30.46
C GLY A 8 -27.18 -0.54 -29.56
N LYS A 9 -26.69 -0.80 -28.36
CA LYS A 9 -27.29 -1.74 -27.42
C LYS A 9 -28.22 -1.01 -26.43
N LYS A 10 -29.47 -1.48 -26.33
CA LYS A 10 -30.45 -0.94 -25.38
C LYS A 10 -30.13 -1.43 -23.98
N VAL A 11 -30.18 -0.55 -23.00
CA VAL A 11 -29.97 -0.85 -21.59
C VAL A 11 -30.99 -0.11 -20.73
N CYS A 12 -31.45 -0.78 -19.67
CA CYS A 12 -32.39 -0.24 -18.70
C CYS A 12 -31.75 -0.33 -17.32
N VAL A 13 -31.46 0.82 -16.71
CA VAL A 13 -30.72 0.93 -15.44
C VAL A 13 -31.47 1.80 -14.43
N PRO A 14 -31.15 1.71 -13.13
CA PRO A 14 -31.68 2.62 -12.13
C PRO A 14 -31.39 4.10 -12.46
N GLU A 15 -32.23 4.99 -11.95
CA GLU A 15 -31.96 6.43 -12.01
C GLU A 15 -30.64 6.74 -11.32
N ASN A 16 -29.93 7.78 -11.81
CA ASN A 16 -28.60 8.18 -11.36
C ASN A 16 -27.45 7.21 -11.66
N THR A 17 -27.70 6.10 -12.36
CA THR A 17 -26.62 5.25 -12.88
C THR A 17 -25.75 6.05 -13.85
N THR A 18 -24.43 5.99 -13.71
CA THR A 18 -23.50 6.68 -14.60
C THR A 18 -23.43 5.99 -15.96
N ILE A 19 -23.06 6.74 -17.00
CA ILE A 19 -22.83 6.17 -18.35
C ILE A 19 -21.78 5.04 -18.28
N LEU A 20 -20.77 5.18 -17.43
CA LEU A 20 -19.73 4.16 -17.24
C LEU A 20 -20.30 2.84 -16.71
N GLU A 21 -21.14 2.90 -15.67
CA GLU A 21 -21.76 1.70 -15.09
C GLU A 21 -22.79 1.08 -16.05
N ALA A 22 -23.61 1.92 -16.72
CA ALA A 22 -24.55 1.44 -17.73
C ALA A 22 -23.84 0.76 -18.93
N ALA A 23 -22.64 1.23 -19.31
CA ALA A 23 -21.84 0.60 -20.35
C ALA A 23 -21.35 -0.79 -19.95
N LYS A 24 -20.98 -0.99 -18.69
CA LYS A 24 -20.57 -2.31 -18.15
C LYS A 24 -21.70 -3.34 -18.25
N GLU A 25 -22.94 -2.94 -17.97
CA GLU A 25 -24.12 -3.83 -18.04
C GLU A 25 -24.32 -4.44 -19.45
N VAL A 26 -23.91 -3.73 -20.48
CA VAL A 26 -23.98 -4.21 -21.87
C VAL A 26 -22.64 -4.72 -22.42
N GLY A 27 -21.65 -4.95 -21.53
CA GLY A 27 -20.35 -5.49 -21.89
C GLY A 27 -19.47 -4.52 -22.69
N VAL A 28 -19.63 -3.20 -22.49
CA VAL A 28 -18.82 -2.17 -23.12
C VAL A 28 -17.83 -1.61 -22.11
N THR A 29 -16.54 -1.69 -22.41
CA THR A 29 -15.46 -1.17 -21.55
C THR A 29 -15.09 0.25 -21.98
N ILE A 30 -15.18 1.20 -21.06
CA ILE A 30 -14.71 2.57 -21.22
C ILE A 30 -13.43 2.76 -20.38
N PRO A 31 -12.30 3.21 -20.96
CA PRO A 31 -11.06 3.37 -20.21
C PRO A 31 -11.18 4.46 -19.14
N THR A 32 -10.55 4.24 -17.99
CA THR A 32 -10.54 5.17 -16.84
C THR A 32 -9.15 5.24 -16.22
N LEU A 33 -8.80 6.38 -15.58
CA LEU A 33 -7.59 6.53 -14.78
C LEU A 33 -7.89 7.04 -13.37
N CYS A 34 -8.70 8.09 -13.23
CA CYS A 34 -9.02 8.64 -11.91
C CYS A 34 -10.18 7.92 -11.23
N TYR A 35 -11.11 7.35 -11.99
CA TYR A 35 -12.30 6.69 -11.46
C TYR A 35 -11.97 5.52 -10.54
N PHE A 36 -12.61 5.52 -9.39
CA PHE A 36 -12.67 4.40 -8.48
C PHE A 36 -14.07 4.37 -7.86
N LYS A 37 -14.81 3.29 -8.09
CA LYS A 37 -16.22 3.17 -7.70
C LYS A 37 -16.41 3.49 -6.21
N ASP A 38 -17.45 4.23 -5.88
CA ASP A 38 -17.88 4.65 -4.54
C ASP A 38 -16.85 5.53 -3.79
N LEU A 39 -15.66 5.71 -4.32
CA LEU A 39 -14.60 6.49 -3.69
C LEU A 39 -14.24 7.76 -4.47
N ASN A 40 -13.95 7.65 -5.76
CA ASN A 40 -13.41 8.76 -6.56
C ASN A 40 -14.06 8.85 -7.93
N GLU A 41 -15.16 9.57 -8.03
CA GLU A 41 -15.99 9.73 -9.23
C GLU A 41 -15.99 11.17 -9.75
N ILE A 42 -14.85 11.85 -9.64
CA ILE A 42 -14.71 13.29 -9.84
C ILE A 42 -14.49 13.71 -11.31
N GLY A 43 -14.26 12.78 -12.23
CA GLY A 43 -14.06 13.07 -13.64
C GLY A 43 -12.81 13.89 -13.99
N ALA A 44 -11.76 13.85 -13.13
CA ALA A 44 -10.58 14.73 -13.27
C ALA A 44 -9.73 14.44 -14.52
N CYS A 45 -9.49 13.17 -14.87
CA CYS A 45 -8.56 12.81 -15.94
C CYS A 45 -9.12 12.93 -17.36
N ARG A 46 -10.45 12.96 -17.52
CA ARG A 46 -11.16 13.01 -18.81
C ARG A 46 -10.80 11.88 -19.81
N VAL A 47 -10.28 10.77 -19.31
CA VAL A 47 -9.96 9.60 -20.14
C VAL A 47 -11.23 8.80 -20.51
N CYS A 48 -12.28 8.88 -19.69
CA CYS A 48 -13.55 8.19 -19.91
C CYS A 48 -14.57 8.96 -20.78
N VAL A 49 -14.14 9.97 -21.52
CA VAL A 49 -15.07 10.78 -22.32
C VAL A 49 -15.77 9.98 -23.41
N VAL A 50 -17.05 10.26 -23.61
CA VAL A 50 -17.93 9.65 -24.59
C VAL A 50 -18.71 10.74 -25.33
N GLU A 51 -19.22 10.41 -26.50
CA GLU A 51 -20.12 11.28 -27.29
C GLU A 51 -21.57 10.90 -27.02
N VAL A 52 -22.40 11.92 -26.85
CA VAL A 52 -23.86 11.78 -26.72
C VAL A 52 -24.53 12.43 -27.87
N GLU A 53 -25.45 11.73 -28.56
CA GLU A 53 -26.19 12.30 -29.69
C GLU A 53 -26.95 13.57 -29.28
N GLY A 54 -26.84 14.59 -30.13
CA GLY A 54 -27.49 15.87 -29.89
C GLY A 54 -26.70 16.83 -28.98
N ASP A 55 -25.57 16.41 -28.39
CA ASP A 55 -24.68 17.30 -27.59
C ASP A 55 -23.34 17.50 -28.33
N ALA A 56 -22.97 18.75 -28.54
CA ALA A 56 -21.67 19.07 -29.11
C ALA A 56 -20.48 18.75 -28.18
N ARG A 57 -20.72 18.64 -26.88
CA ARG A 57 -19.69 18.37 -25.86
C ARG A 57 -19.50 16.87 -25.64
N LEU A 58 -18.31 16.50 -25.22
CA LEU A 58 -18.03 15.16 -24.71
C LEU A 58 -18.34 15.06 -23.20
N HIS A 59 -18.95 13.96 -22.79
CA HIS A 59 -19.31 13.69 -21.40
C HIS A 59 -18.31 12.76 -20.76
N ALA A 60 -17.94 13.03 -19.50
CA ALA A 60 -17.13 12.11 -18.70
C ALA A 60 -18.04 10.99 -18.17
N ALA A 61 -17.94 9.79 -18.74
CA ALA A 61 -18.84 8.68 -18.45
C ALA A 61 -18.86 8.28 -16.96
N CYS A 62 -17.75 8.50 -16.23
CA CYS A 62 -17.63 8.10 -14.83
C CYS A 62 -18.45 8.93 -13.84
N ASN A 63 -18.92 10.12 -14.22
CA ASN A 63 -19.70 11.01 -13.36
C ASN A 63 -20.91 11.65 -14.04
N SER A 64 -21.22 11.24 -15.26
CA SER A 64 -22.41 11.71 -15.98
C SER A 64 -23.50 10.64 -15.86
N PRO A 65 -24.66 10.95 -15.26
CA PRO A 65 -25.77 10.01 -15.20
C PRO A 65 -26.42 9.81 -16.58
N VAL A 66 -26.98 8.64 -16.82
CA VAL A 66 -27.80 8.39 -18.02
C VAL A 66 -29.13 9.10 -17.89
N LEU A 67 -29.63 9.61 -19.04
CA LEU A 67 -30.93 10.27 -19.14
C LEU A 67 -31.87 9.43 -20.03
N PRO A 68 -33.20 9.57 -19.85
CA PRO A 68 -34.18 8.85 -20.68
C PRO A 68 -33.97 9.12 -22.19
N GLY A 69 -33.86 8.06 -22.97
CA GLY A 69 -33.67 8.15 -24.43
C GLY A 69 -32.27 8.55 -24.88
N MET A 70 -31.30 8.72 -23.97
CA MET A 70 -29.92 9.05 -24.26
C MET A 70 -29.30 8.01 -25.21
N VAL A 71 -28.62 8.46 -26.25
CA VAL A 71 -27.84 7.63 -27.19
C VAL A 71 -26.35 7.99 -27.01
N VAL A 72 -25.56 6.99 -26.63
CA VAL A 72 -24.15 7.17 -26.26
C VAL A 72 -23.27 6.40 -27.25
N HIS A 73 -22.25 7.05 -27.77
CA HIS A 73 -21.20 6.47 -28.59
C HIS A 73 -19.89 6.46 -27.79
N THR A 74 -19.51 5.28 -27.31
CA THR A 74 -18.33 5.17 -26.42
C THR A 74 -17.02 5.18 -27.19
N ASN A 75 -17.03 4.85 -28.47
CA ASN A 75 -15.81 4.72 -29.30
C ASN A 75 -15.88 5.49 -30.63
N SER A 76 -16.56 6.65 -30.67
CA SER A 76 -16.55 7.54 -31.82
C SER A 76 -15.15 8.10 -32.07
N ARG A 77 -14.91 8.57 -33.32
CA ARG A 77 -13.63 9.23 -33.67
C ARG A 77 -13.31 10.38 -32.72
N LYS A 78 -14.30 11.24 -32.45
CA LYS A 78 -14.19 12.39 -31.55
C LYS A 78 -13.79 11.97 -30.13
N ALA A 79 -14.40 10.88 -29.59
CA ALA A 79 -14.07 10.34 -28.24
C ALA A 79 -12.65 9.77 -28.23
N ARG A 80 -12.24 9.01 -29.25
CA ARG A 80 -10.88 8.44 -29.35
C ARG A 80 -9.79 9.50 -29.37
N GLU A 81 -9.97 10.52 -30.24
CA GLU A 81 -9.03 11.63 -30.36
C GLU A 81 -8.90 12.40 -29.03
N ALA A 82 -10.02 12.73 -28.38
CA ALA A 82 -10.02 13.43 -27.12
C ALA A 82 -9.34 12.62 -26.00
N ARG A 83 -9.57 11.30 -25.92
CA ARG A 83 -8.89 10.42 -24.96
C ARG A 83 -7.39 10.41 -25.19
N LYS A 84 -6.96 10.29 -26.45
CA LYS A 84 -5.54 10.31 -26.81
C LYS A 84 -4.89 11.62 -26.34
N TYR A 85 -5.45 12.77 -26.69
CA TYR A 85 -4.93 14.07 -26.23
C TYR A 85 -4.89 14.20 -24.73
N ASN A 86 -5.91 13.73 -23.99
CA ASN A 86 -5.92 13.80 -22.54
C ASN A 86 -4.81 12.95 -21.92
N VAL A 87 -4.54 11.75 -22.46
CA VAL A 87 -3.44 10.90 -21.96
C VAL A 87 -2.07 11.47 -22.34
N GLU A 88 -1.91 12.03 -23.54
CA GLU A 88 -0.69 12.73 -23.97
C GLU A 88 -0.39 13.93 -23.04
N LEU A 89 -1.41 14.71 -22.67
CA LEU A 89 -1.27 15.81 -21.70
C LEU A 89 -0.86 15.30 -20.32
N ILE A 90 -1.39 14.16 -19.87
CA ILE A 90 -0.94 13.53 -18.62
C ILE A 90 0.52 13.10 -18.75
N LEU A 91 0.90 12.45 -19.84
CA LEU A 91 2.27 12.00 -20.07
C LEU A 91 3.26 13.17 -20.18
N SER A 92 2.83 14.34 -20.68
CA SER A 92 3.68 15.54 -20.77
C SER A 92 4.12 16.07 -19.38
N GLN A 93 3.41 15.70 -18.31
CA GLN A 93 3.69 16.08 -16.93
C GLN A 93 4.14 14.89 -16.08
N HIS A 94 4.42 13.74 -16.67
CA HIS A 94 4.78 12.52 -15.98
C HIS A 94 6.21 12.10 -16.31
N ASN A 95 7.00 11.76 -15.30
CA ASN A 95 8.33 11.19 -15.50
C ASN A 95 8.22 9.74 -15.99
N VAL A 96 8.45 9.54 -17.29
CA VAL A 96 8.29 8.24 -17.97
C VAL A 96 9.57 7.41 -17.85
N THR A 97 9.87 6.94 -16.63
CA THR A 97 10.98 6.01 -16.33
C THR A 97 10.41 4.62 -15.99
N CYS A 98 9.62 4.06 -16.91
CA CYS A 98 8.83 2.85 -16.65
C CYS A 98 9.68 1.64 -16.24
N THR A 99 10.85 1.45 -16.84
CA THR A 99 11.73 0.29 -16.56
C THR A 99 12.26 0.25 -15.13
N THR A 100 12.38 1.39 -14.48
CA THR A 100 12.86 1.53 -13.08
C THR A 100 11.73 1.92 -12.12
N CYS A 101 10.49 1.91 -12.58
CA CYS A 101 9.35 2.31 -11.76
C CYS A 101 8.82 1.12 -10.95
N VAL A 102 8.46 1.34 -9.68
CA VAL A 102 7.84 0.32 -8.81
C VAL A 102 6.50 -0.24 -9.36
N ARG A 103 5.89 0.44 -10.33
CA ARG A 103 4.65 0.02 -11.00
C ARG A 103 4.90 -0.50 -12.43
N SER A 104 6.14 -0.81 -12.80
CA SER A 104 6.45 -1.40 -14.11
C SER A 104 5.65 -2.70 -14.32
N GLY A 105 4.96 -2.81 -15.44
CA GLY A 105 4.09 -3.96 -15.74
C GLY A 105 2.73 -3.98 -15.02
N ASN A 106 2.53 -3.12 -14.01
CA ASN A 106 1.27 -2.99 -13.26
C ASN A 106 0.91 -1.51 -13.05
N CYS A 107 0.82 -0.74 -14.13
CA CYS A 107 0.54 0.70 -14.12
C CYS A 107 -0.65 1.02 -15.01
N SER A 108 -1.72 1.58 -14.42
CA SER A 108 -2.94 1.94 -15.17
C SER A 108 -2.68 2.96 -16.29
N LEU A 109 -1.73 3.89 -16.09
CA LEU A 109 -1.36 4.85 -17.12
C LEU A 109 -0.67 4.15 -18.30
N GLN A 110 0.23 3.21 -18.04
CA GLN A 110 0.92 2.42 -19.06
C GLN A 110 -0.08 1.59 -19.86
N SER A 111 -1.01 0.89 -19.22
CA SER A 111 -2.04 0.10 -19.89
C SER A 111 -2.92 0.98 -20.79
N VAL A 112 -3.43 2.10 -20.25
CA VAL A 112 -4.29 3.01 -21.04
C VAL A 112 -3.53 3.65 -22.22
N ALA A 113 -2.26 3.98 -22.05
CA ALA A 113 -1.44 4.51 -23.14
C ALA A 113 -1.25 3.48 -24.26
N ASN A 114 -1.02 2.22 -23.89
CA ASN A 114 -0.93 1.10 -24.85
C ASN A 114 -2.26 0.87 -25.58
N ASP A 115 -3.39 0.82 -24.84
CA ASP A 115 -4.72 0.61 -25.40
C ASP A 115 -5.14 1.72 -26.39
N LEU A 116 -4.68 2.94 -26.15
CA LEU A 116 -4.92 4.08 -27.03
C LEU A 116 -3.89 4.21 -28.16
N ASN A 117 -2.98 3.24 -28.30
CA ASN A 117 -1.91 3.23 -29.29
C ASN A 117 -1.09 4.52 -29.31
N ILE A 118 -0.69 5.00 -28.13
CA ILE A 118 0.19 6.16 -28.00
C ILE A 118 1.63 5.68 -28.18
N VAL A 119 2.11 5.80 -29.41
CA VAL A 119 3.49 5.45 -29.81
C VAL A 119 4.28 6.74 -30.03
N GLY A 120 5.33 6.88 -29.26
CA GLY A 120 6.10 8.13 -29.28
C GLY A 120 5.51 9.19 -28.34
N LYS A 121 6.22 10.29 -28.19
CA LYS A 121 5.89 11.35 -27.26
C LYS A 121 6.12 12.70 -27.94
N ASP A 122 5.03 13.36 -28.32
CA ASP A 122 5.10 14.69 -28.94
C ASP A 122 5.39 15.79 -27.91
N TYR A 123 5.09 15.51 -26.62
CA TYR A 123 5.31 16.43 -25.51
C TYR A 123 6.34 15.88 -24.54
N PHE A 124 7.40 16.62 -24.30
CA PHE A 124 8.39 16.28 -23.29
C PHE A 124 8.02 16.96 -21.97
N PRO A 125 8.19 16.28 -20.81
CA PRO A 125 7.99 16.92 -19.52
C PRO A 125 8.92 18.12 -19.38
N LYS A 126 8.32 19.27 -19.09
CA LYS A 126 9.05 20.49 -18.73
C LYS A 126 8.70 20.78 -17.27
N ASP A 127 9.68 21.21 -16.52
CA ASP A 127 9.52 21.66 -15.12
C ASP A 127 8.77 20.65 -14.23
N LEU A 128 9.18 19.38 -14.30
CA LEU A 128 8.63 18.36 -13.40
C LEU A 128 8.86 18.75 -11.94
N PRO A 129 7.88 18.52 -11.05
CA PRO A 129 8.04 18.80 -9.64
C PRO A 129 9.26 18.07 -9.06
N LYS A 130 10.09 18.78 -8.31
CA LYS A 130 11.24 18.18 -7.66
C LYS A 130 10.80 17.34 -6.46
N GLN A 131 11.55 16.26 -6.22
CA GLN A 131 11.37 15.41 -5.05
C GLN A 131 11.53 16.23 -3.77
N LYS A 132 10.58 16.06 -2.85
CA LYS A 132 10.58 16.66 -1.52
C LYS A 132 10.44 15.55 -0.45
N GLY A 133 10.74 15.87 0.80
CA GLY A 133 10.59 14.97 1.94
C GLY A 133 11.81 14.06 2.17
N SER A 134 11.74 13.32 3.27
CA SER A 134 12.78 12.41 3.71
C SER A 134 12.74 11.11 2.90
N LYS A 135 13.89 10.57 2.55
CA LYS A 135 14.03 9.23 1.98
C LYS A 135 13.96 8.14 3.06
N THR A 136 14.08 8.53 4.32
CA THR A 136 14.04 7.61 5.48
C THR A 136 12.64 7.34 6.00
N PHE A 137 11.67 8.20 5.66
CA PHE A 137 10.27 8.00 6.06
C PHE A 137 9.65 6.80 5.32
N PRO A 138 8.83 5.97 5.98
CA PRO A 138 8.28 4.75 5.38
C PRO A 138 7.44 4.95 4.12
N LEU A 139 6.77 6.10 3.99
CA LEU A 139 5.98 6.47 2.82
C LEU A 139 6.76 7.46 1.95
N ILE A 140 7.07 7.05 0.74
CA ILE A 140 7.77 7.87 -0.26
C ILE A 140 6.78 8.41 -1.28
N ARG A 141 6.88 9.71 -1.57
CA ARG A 141 6.13 10.34 -2.64
C ARG A 141 7.05 10.80 -3.77
N GLU A 142 6.80 10.32 -4.98
CA GLU A 142 7.45 10.75 -6.22
C GLU A 142 6.55 11.76 -6.93
N TYR A 143 6.86 13.03 -6.78
CA TYR A 143 6.01 14.14 -7.24
C TYR A 143 5.88 14.21 -8.76
N ASP A 144 6.95 13.89 -9.47
CA ASP A 144 7.06 13.89 -10.92
C ASP A 144 6.29 12.75 -11.61
N LYS A 145 5.85 11.76 -10.85
CA LYS A 145 5.00 10.66 -11.33
C LYS A 145 3.51 10.87 -11.05
N CYS A 146 3.13 11.93 -10.36
CA CYS A 146 1.74 12.17 -9.97
C CYS A 146 0.89 12.63 -11.16
N ILE A 147 -0.18 11.89 -11.48
CA ILE A 147 -1.15 12.21 -12.53
C ILE A 147 -2.36 13.03 -12.03
N LYS A 148 -2.31 13.49 -10.79
CA LYS A 148 -3.33 14.35 -10.17
C LYS A 148 -4.75 13.74 -10.22
N CYS A 149 -4.85 12.42 -10.02
CA CYS A 149 -6.12 11.69 -10.07
C CYS A 149 -6.96 11.82 -8.79
N MET A 150 -6.43 12.37 -7.72
CA MET A 150 -7.06 12.61 -6.41
C MET A 150 -7.47 11.37 -5.63
N ARG A 151 -7.18 10.14 -6.06
CA ARG A 151 -7.56 8.92 -5.33
C ARG A 151 -6.96 8.88 -3.91
N CYS A 152 -5.70 9.32 -3.74
CA CYS A 152 -5.05 9.36 -2.43
C CYS A 152 -5.73 10.35 -1.46
N ILE A 153 -6.24 11.49 -1.95
CA ILE A 153 -7.04 12.43 -1.16
C ILE A 153 -8.32 11.74 -0.72
N GLN A 154 -9.08 11.21 -1.67
CA GLN A 154 -10.40 10.63 -1.38
C GLN A 154 -10.33 9.44 -0.41
N VAL A 155 -9.33 8.56 -0.54
CA VAL A 155 -9.18 7.43 0.40
C VAL A 155 -8.74 7.93 1.78
N CYS A 156 -7.88 8.94 1.84
CA CYS A 156 -7.41 9.53 3.08
C CYS A 156 -8.54 10.23 3.85
N ASP A 157 -9.42 10.91 3.11
CA ASP A 157 -10.52 11.67 3.71
C ASP A 157 -11.73 10.80 4.03
N LYS A 158 -12.21 10.02 3.05
CA LYS A 158 -13.48 9.29 3.18
C LYS A 158 -13.36 7.98 3.94
N ILE A 159 -12.22 7.29 3.84
CA ILE A 159 -12.04 5.95 4.43
C ILE A 159 -11.20 6.02 5.70
N GLN A 160 -10.10 6.77 5.68
CA GLN A 160 -9.16 6.81 6.80
C GLN A 160 -9.41 7.98 7.76
N ALA A 161 -10.14 9.00 7.34
CA ALA A 161 -10.44 10.20 8.12
C ALA A 161 -9.19 10.88 8.74
N THR A 162 -8.04 10.81 8.03
CA THR A 162 -6.77 11.42 8.49
C THR A 162 -6.43 12.71 7.78
N HIS A 163 -7.08 13.04 6.67
CA HIS A 163 -7.03 14.32 5.93
C HIS A 163 -5.60 14.83 5.65
N VAL A 164 -4.67 13.92 5.33
CA VAL A 164 -3.25 14.27 5.14
C VAL A 164 -3.00 14.91 3.77
N TRP A 165 -3.67 14.42 2.73
CA TRP A 165 -3.46 14.85 1.34
C TRP A 165 -4.46 15.90 0.92
N ASP A 166 -3.99 16.92 0.17
CA ASP A 166 -4.86 17.94 -0.43
C ASP A 166 -4.31 18.39 -1.79
N VAL A 167 -5.13 19.15 -2.51
CA VAL A 167 -4.71 19.87 -3.72
C VAL A 167 -4.07 21.17 -3.32
N VAL A 168 -2.79 21.31 -3.60
CA VAL A 168 -2.04 22.53 -3.32
C VAL A 168 -1.69 23.27 -4.61
N ASN A 169 -1.51 24.58 -4.50
CA ASN A 169 -1.28 25.51 -5.60
C ASN A 169 -2.49 25.61 -6.56
N SER A 170 -2.34 26.39 -7.64
CA SER A 170 -3.40 26.63 -8.61
C SER A 170 -2.90 26.59 -10.05
N GLY A 171 -3.82 26.47 -11.01
CA GLY A 171 -3.52 26.44 -12.43
C GLY A 171 -2.57 25.30 -12.83
N GLY A 172 -1.61 25.58 -13.70
CA GLY A 172 -0.63 24.58 -14.18
C GLY A 172 0.32 24.04 -13.08
N LYS A 173 0.41 24.73 -11.95
CA LYS A 173 1.23 24.30 -10.82
C LYS A 173 0.46 23.46 -9.80
N SER A 174 -0.84 23.24 -9.99
CA SER A 174 -1.65 22.40 -9.09
C SER A 174 -1.02 21.01 -8.96
N THR A 175 -0.91 20.54 -7.74
CA THR A 175 -0.43 19.17 -7.43
C THR A 175 -1.14 18.65 -6.20
N VAL A 176 -1.02 17.35 -5.96
CA VAL A 176 -1.43 16.76 -4.68
C VAL A 176 -0.22 16.82 -3.75
N ASP A 177 -0.37 17.34 -2.57
CA ASP A 177 0.68 17.40 -1.56
C ASP A 177 0.08 17.25 -0.15
N VAL A 178 0.91 17.28 0.87
CA VAL A 178 0.45 17.31 2.26
C VAL A 178 -0.28 18.62 2.50
N LYS A 179 -1.43 18.53 3.16
CA LYS A 179 -2.24 19.66 3.53
C LYS A 179 -1.41 20.70 4.30
N ASP A 180 -1.68 21.98 4.08
CA ASP A 180 -1.02 23.11 4.75
C ASP A 180 0.52 23.15 4.55
N PHE A 181 1.03 22.45 3.53
CA PHE A 181 2.47 22.36 3.18
C PHE A 181 3.37 21.78 4.27
N TYR A 182 2.81 21.04 5.22
CA TYR A 182 3.61 20.29 6.18
C TYR A 182 4.50 19.25 5.48
N ARG A 183 5.57 18.87 6.15
CA ARG A 183 6.31 17.69 5.75
C ARG A 183 5.47 16.46 6.09
N LEU A 184 5.57 15.41 5.28
CA LEU A 184 4.78 14.18 5.50
C LEU A 184 5.10 13.55 6.87
N GLU A 185 6.34 13.67 7.31
CA GLU A 185 6.84 13.18 8.60
C GLU A 185 6.17 13.90 9.79
N ASP A 186 5.87 15.18 9.61
CA ASP A 186 5.31 16.07 10.64
C ASP A 186 3.77 16.07 10.63
N SER A 187 3.16 15.34 9.68
CA SER A 187 1.71 15.25 9.55
C SER A 187 1.11 14.18 10.47
N SER A 188 -0.21 14.23 10.67
CA SER A 188 -0.98 13.20 11.40
C SER A 188 -1.17 11.89 10.61
N CYS A 189 -0.30 11.61 9.63
CA CYS A 189 -0.38 10.40 8.81
C CYS A 189 -0.27 9.15 9.68
N ALA A 190 -1.30 8.29 9.65
CA ALA A 190 -1.31 7.00 10.34
C ALA A 190 -0.44 5.92 9.68
N LEU A 191 0.21 6.21 8.54
CA LEU A 191 1.00 5.23 7.76
C LEU A 191 0.20 3.97 7.37
N CYS A 192 -1.09 4.09 7.13
CA CYS A 192 -1.96 2.98 6.77
C CYS A 192 -1.69 2.39 5.37
N GLY A 193 -0.95 3.11 4.50
CA GLY A 193 -0.59 2.65 3.14
C GLY A 193 -1.71 2.70 2.10
N GLN A 194 -2.95 3.05 2.45
CA GLN A 194 -4.08 3.05 1.54
C GLN A 194 -3.89 3.96 0.32
N CYS A 195 -3.19 5.07 0.47
CA CYS A 195 -2.85 5.96 -0.64
C CYS A 195 -1.93 5.29 -1.67
N ILE A 196 -1.08 4.34 -1.27
CA ILE A 196 -0.21 3.55 -2.17
C ILE A 196 -1.07 2.58 -3.00
N THR A 197 -1.95 1.82 -2.35
CA THR A 197 -2.79 0.81 -3.01
C THR A 197 -3.76 1.42 -4.00
N HIS A 198 -4.27 2.62 -3.72
CA HIS A 198 -5.20 3.35 -4.58
C HIS A 198 -4.51 4.20 -5.66
N CYS A 199 -3.17 4.39 -5.59
CA CYS A 199 -2.44 5.14 -6.61
C CYS A 199 -2.37 4.33 -7.91
N PRO A 200 -2.90 4.84 -9.05
CA PRO A 200 -2.90 4.11 -10.32
C PRO A 200 -1.53 4.11 -11.02
N VAL A 201 -0.57 4.84 -10.46
CA VAL A 201 0.81 4.99 -10.96
C VAL A 201 1.82 4.86 -9.82
N GLY A 202 3.11 4.96 -10.10
CA GLY A 202 4.19 4.86 -9.10
C GLY A 202 4.47 6.16 -8.32
N ALA A 203 3.49 7.04 -8.11
CA ALA A 203 3.70 8.31 -7.41
C ALA A 203 3.77 8.17 -5.88
N LEU A 204 3.25 7.09 -5.33
CA LEU A 204 3.31 6.76 -3.90
C LEU A 204 3.81 5.32 -3.77
N ARG A 205 4.77 5.12 -2.90
CA ARG A 205 5.37 3.80 -2.63
C ARG A 205 5.89 3.73 -1.20
N GLU A 206 6.15 2.52 -0.76
CA GLU A 206 6.93 2.26 0.44
C GLU A 206 8.40 2.66 0.27
N ARG A 207 9.09 2.94 1.37
CA ARG A 207 10.56 2.97 1.40
C ARG A 207 11.06 1.56 1.09
N ASP A 208 12.07 1.46 0.26
CA ASP A 208 12.71 0.19 -0.08
C ASP A 208 13.81 -0.10 0.94
N ASP A 209 13.67 -1.22 1.64
CA ASP A 209 14.66 -1.69 2.61
C ASP A 209 15.32 -3.02 2.17
N THR A 210 15.15 -3.43 0.90
CA THR A 210 15.68 -4.70 0.38
C THR A 210 17.20 -4.79 0.42
N ASP A 211 17.90 -3.68 0.12
CA ASP A 211 19.38 -3.65 0.17
C ASP A 211 19.92 -3.99 1.57
N ARG A 212 19.26 -3.51 2.63
CA ARG A 212 19.63 -3.81 4.01
C ARG A 212 19.54 -5.32 4.34
N ILE A 213 18.62 -6.03 3.69
CA ILE A 213 18.49 -7.47 3.85
C ILE A 213 19.62 -8.18 3.11
N LEU A 214 19.89 -7.78 1.87
CA LEU A 214 20.97 -8.37 1.08
C LEU A 214 22.34 -8.17 1.77
N ASP A 215 22.60 -6.97 2.30
CA ASP A 215 23.82 -6.68 3.07
C ASP A 215 23.93 -7.61 4.31
N ALA A 216 22.81 -7.86 5.00
CA ALA A 216 22.80 -8.73 6.18
C ALA A 216 22.97 -10.22 5.82
N LEU A 217 22.39 -10.68 4.70
CA LEU A 217 22.53 -12.04 4.22
C LEU A 217 23.93 -12.35 3.67
N ASP A 218 24.64 -11.32 3.16
CA ASP A 218 26.00 -11.45 2.65
C ASP A 218 27.07 -11.42 3.77
N ASP A 219 26.70 -11.05 5.00
CA ASP A 219 27.60 -11.03 6.15
C ASP A 219 27.62 -12.39 6.89
N PRO A 220 28.68 -13.20 6.79
CA PRO A 220 28.73 -14.52 7.39
C PRO A 220 28.74 -14.52 8.95
N GLU A 221 28.99 -13.37 9.59
CA GLU A 221 28.98 -13.21 11.03
C GLU A 221 27.59 -12.86 11.58
N THR A 222 26.64 -12.53 10.70
CA THR A 222 25.28 -12.12 11.04
C THR A 222 24.31 -13.30 10.90
N ILE A 223 23.50 -13.53 11.93
CA ILE A 223 22.40 -14.50 11.90
C ILE A 223 21.14 -13.75 11.50
N VAL A 224 20.59 -14.06 10.35
CA VAL A 224 19.41 -13.41 9.81
C VAL A 224 18.17 -14.25 10.07
N LEU A 225 17.25 -13.71 10.85
CA LEU A 225 15.99 -14.39 11.13
C LEU A 225 14.78 -13.55 10.69
N ALA A 226 13.75 -14.26 10.23
CA ALA A 226 12.50 -13.66 9.78
C ALA A 226 11.33 -14.10 10.66
N GLN A 227 10.39 -13.17 10.87
CA GLN A 227 9.04 -13.47 11.35
C GLN A 227 8.02 -13.12 10.27
N ILE A 228 7.04 -14.00 10.03
CA ILE A 228 6.01 -13.83 9.01
C ILE A 228 4.69 -13.47 9.69
N ALA A 229 4.12 -12.31 9.32
CA ALA A 229 2.79 -11.91 9.80
C ALA A 229 1.67 -12.78 9.20
N PRO A 230 0.59 -13.06 9.96
CA PRO A 230 -0.53 -13.88 9.48
C PRO A 230 -1.14 -13.39 8.16
N ALA A 231 -1.27 -12.08 7.96
CA ALA A 231 -1.89 -11.50 6.78
C ALA A 231 -1.03 -11.60 5.49
N ILE A 232 0.25 -11.90 5.58
CA ILE A 232 1.11 -12.15 4.40
C ILE A 232 0.62 -13.38 3.64
N ARG A 233 0.10 -14.40 4.33
CA ARG A 233 -0.39 -15.65 3.77
C ARG A 233 -1.44 -15.46 2.67
N THR A 234 -2.17 -14.35 2.70
CA THR A 234 -3.32 -14.11 1.81
C THR A 234 -2.95 -13.57 0.43
N ALA A 235 -1.77 -12.99 0.24
CA ALA A 235 -1.48 -12.22 -0.96
C ALA A 235 -0.08 -12.38 -1.56
N TRP A 236 0.88 -13.01 -0.86
CA TRP A 236 2.27 -13.06 -1.33
C TRP A 236 2.42 -13.85 -2.64
N GLY A 237 1.61 -14.90 -2.84
CA GLY A 237 1.68 -15.78 -3.99
C GLY A 237 1.04 -15.23 -5.28
N GLU A 238 0.21 -14.18 -5.20
CA GLU A 238 -0.54 -13.65 -6.35
C GLU A 238 0.37 -13.21 -7.50
N GLU A 239 1.48 -12.54 -7.19
CA GLU A 239 2.43 -12.06 -8.21
C GLU A 239 3.21 -13.19 -8.91
N PHE A 240 3.18 -14.40 -8.36
CA PHE A 240 3.80 -15.61 -8.92
C PHE A 240 2.78 -16.51 -9.61
N GLY A 241 1.51 -16.13 -9.64
CA GLY A 241 0.42 -16.90 -10.24
C GLY A 241 0.10 -18.18 -9.46
N LEU A 242 0.47 -18.26 -8.18
CA LEU A 242 0.13 -19.38 -7.32
C LEU A 242 -1.35 -19.33 -6.96
N LYS A 243 -1.97 -20.50 -6.88
CA LYS A 243 -3.31 -20.62 -6.29
C LYS A 243 -3.25 -20.43 -4.78
N PRO A 244 -4.35 -20.03 -4.12
CA PRO A 244 -4.37 -19.87 -2.66
C PRO A 244 -3.87 -21.11 -1.89
N GLU A 245 -4.18 -22.31 -2.39
CA GLU A 245 -3.77 -23.58 -1.79
C GLU A 245 -2.27 -23.87 -1.95
N GLU A 246 -1.63 -23.24 -2.93
CA GLU A 246 -0.20 -23.39 -3.23
C GLU A 246 0.65 -22.32 -2.54
N ALA A 247 0.02 -21.18 -2.19
CA ALA A 247 0.66 -20.03 -1.54
C ALA A 247 0.68 -20.19 -0.01
N THR A 248 1.12 -21.34 0.48
CA THR A 248 1.23 -21.65 1.91
C THR A 248 2.29 -20.80 2.61
N VAL A 249 2.22 -20.68 3.93
CA VAL A 249 3.28 -20.01 4.71
C VAL A 249 4.56 -20.84 4.70
N GLU A 250 4.44 -22.16 4.67
CA GLU A 250 5.55 -23.12 4.56
C GLU A 250 6.30 -22.96 3.22
N ARG A 251 5.58 -22.66 2.14
CA ARG A 251 6.18 -22.35 0.83
C ARG A 251 6.93 -21.02 0.86
N LEU A 252 6.38 -20.03 1.54
CA LEU A 252 7.08 -18.74 1.76
C LEU A 252 8.32 -18.94 2.63
N ALA A 253 8.22 -19.76 3.69
CA ALA A 253 9.38 -20.11 4.51
C ALA A 253 10.49 -20.79 3.67
N SER A 254 10.11 -21.67 2.74
CA SER A 254 11.06 -22.25 1.79
C SER A 254 11.75 -21.18 0.95
N CYS A 255 11.01 -20.19 0.43
CA CYS A 255 11.60 -19.08 -0.31
C CYS A 255 12.62 -18.31 0.52
N LEU A 256 12.30 -18.01 1.78
CA LEU A 256 13.21 -17.28 2.68
C LEU A 256 14.47 -18.10 3.02
N LYS A 257 14.30 -19.39 3.27
CA LYS A 257 15.46 -20.29 3.48
C LYS A 257 16.36 -20.38 2.24
N GLU A 258 15.79 -20.42 1.03
CA GLU A 258 16.56 -20.35 -0.21
C GLU A 258 17.27 -19.01 -0.43
N MET A 259 16.76 -17.93 0.14
CA MET A 259 17.44 -16.62 0.16
C MET A 259 18.64 -16.58 1.12
N GLY A 260 18.74 -17.55 2.05
CA GLY A 260 19.80 -17.57 3.04
C GLY A 260 19.39 -17.16 4.46
N PHE A 261 18.10 -17.00 4.74
CA PHE A 261 17.65 -16.78 6.13
C PHE A 261 17.95 -17.99 7.00
N ASP A 262 18.62 -17.78 8.12
CA ASP A 262 18.99 -18.85 9.06
C ASP A 262 17.77 -19.43 9.76
N TYR A 263 16.84 -18.57 10.18
CA TYR A 263 15.61 -18.97 10.86
C TYR A 263 14.39 -18.24 10.33
N VAL A 264 13.26 -18.94 10.26
CA VAL A 264 11.97 -18.39 9.78
C VAL A 264 10.87 -18.80 10.74
N PHE A 265 10.25 -17.84 11.39
CA PHE A 265 9.26 -18.01 12.43
C PHE A 265 7.89 -17.45 12.07
N ASP A 266 6.88 -17.85 12.83
CA ASP A 266 5.55 -17.27 12.80
C ASP A 266 5.40 -16.15 13.81
N THR A 267 4.80 -15.03 13.42
CA THR A 267 4.47 -13.93 14.35
C THR A 267 3.34 -14.32 15.31
N ASP A 268 2.56 -15.37 15.05
CA ASP A 268 1.47 -15.83 15.92
C ASP A 268 1.98 -16.18 17.32
N PHE A 269 3.15 -16.78 17.44
CA PHE A 269 3.82 -17.01 18.72
C PHE A 269 3.92 -15.74 19.57
N SER A 270 4.36 -14.64 18.99
CA SER A 270 4.50 -13.36 19.71
C SER A 270 3.18 -12.63 19.88
N ALA A 271 2.18 -12.96 19.06
CA ALA A 271 0.81 -12.48 19.28
C ALA A 271 0.21 -13.09 20.55
N ASP A 272 0.45 -14.36 20.82
CA ASP A 272 0.04 -15.01 22.05
C ASP A 272 0.72 -14.38 23.28
N LEU A 273 2.03 -14.07 23.18
CA LEU A 273 2.73 -13.32 24.23
C LEU A 273 2.11 -11.93 24.46
N THR A 274 1.77 -11.23 23.39
CA THR A 274 1.13 -9.90 23.49
C THR A 274 -0.22 -10.00 24.20
N ILE A 275 -1.03 -11.03 23.90
CA ILE A 275 -2.31 -11.27 24.57
C ILE A 275 -2.09 -11.53 26.05
N MET A 276 -1.10 -12.32 26.43
CA MET A 276 -0.79 -12.61 27.83
C MET A 276 -0.40 -11.34 28.60
N GLU A 277 0.45 -10.50 28.02
CA GLU A 277 0.88 -9.24 28.65
C GLU A 277 -0.26 -8.21 28.75
N GLU A 278 -1.01 -7.99 27.66
CA GLU A 278 -2.15 -7.06 27.65
C GLU A 278 -3.26 -7.52 28.60
N ALA A 279 -3.56 -8.83 28.65
CA ALA A 279 -4.54 -9.36 29.58
C ALA A 279 -4.09 -9.22 31.03
N SER A 280 -2.82 -9.43 31.31
CA SER A 280 -2.24 -9.25 32.67
C SER A 280 -2.30 -7.78 33.09
N GLU A 281 -1.94 -6.85 32.20
CA GLU A 281 -2.08 -5.41 32.42
C GLU A 281 -3.55 -5.01 32.70
N PHE A 282 -4.47 -5.52 31.86
CA PHE A 282 -5.90 -5.26 32.04
C PHE A 282 -6.43 -5.76 33.39
N LEU A 283 -6.11 -7.01 33.75
CA LEU A 283 -6.53 -7.61 35.04
C LEU A 283 -5.94 -6.87 36.22
N HIS A 284 -4.67 -6.46 36.14
CA HIS A 284 -4.04 -5.67 37.19
C HIS A 284 -4.78 -4.33 37.39
N LYS A 285 -5.00 -3.58 36.34
CA LYS A 285 -5.73 -2.31 36.37
C LYS A 285 -7.16 -2.46 36.91
N LEU A 286 -7.84 -3.54 36.52
CA LEU A 286 -9.21 -3.81 36.96
C LEU A 286 -9.28 -4.18 38.45
N THR A 287 -8.38 -5.03 38.93
CA THR A 287 -8.39 -5.52 40.32
C THR A 287 -7.91 -4.47 41.33
N HIS A 288 -7.02 -3.57 40.91
CA HIS A 288 -6.48 -2.51 41.78
C HIS A 288 -7.24 -1.17 41.63
N ASN A 289 -8.28 -1.12 40.80
CA ASN A 289 -9.02 0.10 40.45
C ASN A 289 -8.10 1.21 39.90
N GLU A 290 -7.10 0.82 39.11
CA GLU A 290 -6.13 1.72 38.49
C GLU A 290 -6.48 1.97 37.00
N GLY A 291 -6.09 3.15 36.49
CA GLY A 291 -6.26 3.50 35.09
C GLY A 291 -7.67 3.99 34.70
N GLN A 292 -7.81 4.29 33.44
CA GLN A 292 -9.06 4.72 32.82
C GLN A 292 -9.54 3.66 31.82
N PHE A 293 -10.85 3.46 31.74
CA PHE A 293 -11.47 2.52 30.81
C PHE A 293 -12.33 3.23 29.78
N PRO A 294 -12.48 2.68 28.55
CA PRO A 294 -11.93 1.40 28.08
C PRO A 294 -10.40 1.42 27.96
N MET A 295 -9.72 0.29 28.16
CA MET A 295 -8.33 0.09 27.79
C MET A 295 -8.25 -0.29 26.32
N PHE A 296 -7.38 0.38 25.57
CA PHE A 296 -7.16 0.11 24.14
C PHE A 296 -5.89 -0.69 23.94
N THR A 297 -5.91 -1.62 22.98
CA THR A 297 -4.72 -2.40 22.62
C THR A 297 -3.68 -1.54 21.87
N SER A 298 -2.41 -1.95 21.93
CA SER A 298 -1.27 -1.20 21.38
C SER A 298 -0.62 -1.85 20.16
N CYS A 299 -1.09 -3.00 19.70
CA CYS A 299 -0.44 -3.82 18.66
C CYS A 299 -0.33 -3.16 17.28
N CYS A 300 -1.15 -2.14 16.96
CA CYS A 300 -1.17 -1.47 15.67
C CYS A 300 -0.52 -0.08 15.73
N PRO A 301 0.70 0.12 15.20
CA PRO A 301 1.37 1.43 15.23
C PRO A 301 0.64 2.50 14.40
N GLY A 302 -0.13 2.12 13.40
CA GLY A 302 -1.01 3.03 12.66
C GLY A 302 -2.14 3.58 13.53
N TRP A 303 -2.74 2.72 14.35
CA TRP A 303 -3.73 3.09 15.37
C TRP A 303 -3.14 4.03 16.42
N LEU A 304 -1.94 3.72 16.92
CA LEU A 304 -1.24 4.57 17.89
C LEU A 304 -0.97 5.98 17.33
N ARG A 305 -0.52 6.06 16.07
CA ARG A 305 -0.33 7.35 15.40
C ARG A 305 -1.63 8.11 15.22
N TYR A 306 -2.71 7.41 14.87
CA TYR A 306 -4.03 7.99 14.70
C TYR A 306 -4.56 8.59 16.02
N ILE A 307 -4.55 7.81 17.12
CA ILE A 307 -4.97 8.29 18.44
C ILE A 307 -4.12 9.47 18.90
N LYS A 308 -2.80 9.35 18.84
CA LYS A 308 -1.91 10.44 19.26
C LYS A 308 -2.11 11.73 18.47
N GLY A 309 -2.47 11.62 17.19
CA GLY A 309 -2.69 12.79 16.32
C GLY A 309 -4.08 13.41 16.40
N HIS A 310 -5.12 12.60 16.66
CA HIS A 310 -6.52 13.07 16.58
C HIS A 310 -7.26 13.04 17.91
N TYR A 311 -6.84 12.17 18.86
CA TYR A 311 -7.51 11.95 20.15
C TYR A 311 -6.50 11.78 21.28
N PRO A 312 -5.64 12.79 21.52
CA PRO A 312 -4.55 12.70 22.51
C PRO A 312 -5.04 12.44 23.94
N GLU A 313 -6.29 12.76 24.26
CA GLU A 313 -6.93 12.51 25.53
C GLU A 313 -7.06 11.01 25.88
N PHE A 314 -7.06 10.13 24.88
CA PHE A 314 -7.15 8.68 25.09
C PHE A 314 -5.79 7.97 25.18
N VAL A 315 -4.68 8.69 25.06
CA VAL A 315 -3.34 8.09 25.06
C VAL A 315 -3.04 7.35 26.38
N SER A 316 -3.55 7.86 27.52
CA SER A 316 -3.41 7.22 28.84
C SER A 316 -4.16 5.89 29.00
N GLN A 317 -5.09 5.61 28.09
CA GLN A 317 -5.90 4.39 28.07
C GLN A 317 -5.32 3.30 27.15
N ILE A 318 -4.22 3.58 26.47
CA ILE A 318 -3.58 2.60 25.59
C ILE A 318 -2.71 1.66 26.43
N SER A 319 -2.72 0.36 26.10
CA SER A 319 -1.83 -0.64 26.68
C SER A 319 -0.36 -0.25 26.50
N THR A 320 0.45 -0.56 27.51
CA THR A 320 1.89 -0.35 27.50
C THR A 320 2.67 -1.46 26.81
N SER A 321 2.01 -2.55 26.41
CA SER A 321 2.64 -3.72 25.81
C SER A 321 3.22 -3.39 24.43
N LYS A 322 4.38 -3.98 24.11
CA LYS A 322 4.94 -3.96 22.75
C LYS A 322 4.00 -4.72 21.79
N SER A 323 4.03 -4.35 20.51
CA SER A 323 3.30 -5.11 19.49
C SER A 323 3.91 -6.51 19.29
N PRO A 324 3.15 -7.48 18.72
CA PRO A 324 3.69 -8.81 18.37
C PRO A 324 4.99 -8.76 17.59
N GLN A 325 5.11 -7.84 16.63
CA GLN A 325 6.34 -7.63 15.89
C GLN A 325 7.54 -7.34 16.81
N GLN A 326 7.36 -6.41 17.72
CA GLN A 326 8.44 -5.96 18.61
C GLN A 326 8.68 -6.95 19.76
N MET A 327 7.63 -7.61 20.25
CA MET A 327 7.80 -8.71 21.21
C MET A 327 8.63 -9.85 20.65
N PHE A 328 8.34 -10.24 19.39
CA PHE A 328 9.17 -11.25 18.73
C PHE A 328 10.64 -10.80 18.65
N GLY A 329 10.90 -9.58 18.21
CA GLY A 329 12.26 -9.05 18.09
C GLY A 329 13.00 -9.02 19.45
N ALA A 330 12.30 -8.60 20.52
CA ALA A 330 12.85 -8.61 21.87
C ALA A 330 13.22 -10.04 22.34
N ILE A 331 12.34 -11.03 22.11
CA ILE A 331 12.60 -12.44 22.45
C ILE A 331 13.74 -13.01 21.57
N ALA A 332 13.77 -12.67 20.28
CA ALA A 332 14.83 -13.12 19.38
C ALA A 332 16.22 -12.62 19.82
N LYS A 333 16.32 -11.36 20.26
CA LYS A 333 17.58 -10.75 20.69
C LYS A 333 17.89 -10.92 22.18
N SER A 334 17.04 -11.59 22.95
CA SER A 334 17.32 -11.95 24.33
C SER A 334 17.35 -13.47 24.49
N TYR A 335 16.21 -14.09 24.74
CA TYR A 335 16.09 -15.50 25.04
C TYR A 335 16.63 -16.41 23.91
N TYR A 336 16.31 -16.10 22.62
CA TYR A 336 16.78 -16.93 21.53
C TYR A 336 18.28 -16.75 21.25
N ALA A 337 18.81 -15.53 21.46
CA ALA A 337 20.25 -15.28 21.44
C ALA A 337 21.00 -16.13 22.47
N ASP A 338 20.44 -16.27 23.68
CA ASP A 338 20.97 -17.12 24.75
C ASP A 338 20.94 -18.61 24.35
N ILE A 339 19.86 -19.09 23.72
CA ILE A 339 19.76 -20.46 23.20
C ILE A 339 20.86 -20.71 22.17
N LEU A 340 21.09 -19.79 21.26
CA LEU A 340 22.11 -19.88 20.23
C LEU A 340 23.53 -19.62 20.75
N GLN A 341 23.67 -19.18 22.00
CA GLN A 341 24.95 -18.76 22.60
C GLN A 341 25.70 -17.68 21.81
N VAL A 342 24.95 -16.70 21.30
CA VAL A 342 25.48 -15.59 20.50
C VAL A 342 25.14 -14.24 21.12
N SER A 343 25.92 -13.22 20.79
CA SER A 343 25.58 -11.85 21.18
C SER A 343 24.31 -11.37 20.43
N PRO A 344 23.37 -10.68 21.10
CA PRO A 344 22.21 -10.06 20.45
C PRO A 344 22.55 -9.22 19.21
N LYS A 345 23.73 -8.60 19.19
CA LYS A 345 24.22 -7.79 18.07
C LYS A 345 24.51 -8.58 16.78
N LYS A 346 24.70 -9.90 16.89
CA LYS A 346 24.87 -10.80 15.75
C LYS A 346 23.55 -11.22 15.12
N ILE A 347 22.43 -10.92 15.75
CA ILE A 347 21.09 -11.24 15.24
C ILE A 347 20.53 -10.05 14.48
N PHE A 348 20.22 -10.25 13.18
CA PHE A 348 19.49 -9.33 12.36
C PHE A 348 18.04 -9.80 12.24
N SER A 349 17.14 -9.10 12.93
CA SER A 349 15.72 -9.47 13.01
C SER A 349 14.92 -8.78 11.89
N VAL A 350 14.33 -9.58 11.01
CA VAL A 350 13.51 -9.14 9.88
C VAL A 350 12.05 -9.47 10.15
N SER A 351 11.18 -8.49 9.98
CA SER A 351 9.73 -8.66 10.08
C SER A 351 9.08 -8.55 8.70
N ILE A 352 8.32 -9.56 8.30
CA ILE A 352 7.57 -9.55 7.04
C ILE A 352 6.13 -9.17 7.34
N MET A 353 5.77 -7.91 7.06
CA MET A 353 4.51 -7.29 7.48
C MET A 353 3.83 -6.56 6.32
N PRO A 354 2.53 -6.78 6.07
CA PRO A 354 1.80 -6.06 5.02
C PRO A 354 1.39 -4.65 5.46
N CYS A 355 2.27 -3.95 6.20
CA CYS A 355 1.93 -2.72 6.90
C CYS A 355 3.08 -1.71 6.88
N LEU A 356 2.77 -0.50 6.39
CA LEU A 356 3.76 0.57 6.31
C LEU A 356 4.11 1.15 7.69
N ALA A 357 3.13 1.19 8.61
CA ALA A 357 3.35 1.69 9.97
C ALA A 357 4.33 0.81 10.76
N LYS A 358 4.40 -0.50 10.46
CA LYS A 358 5.36 -1.43 11.04
C LYS A 358 6.81 -1.10 10.69
N LYS A 359 7.06 -0.49 9.51
CA LYS A 359 8.39 0.04 9.17
C LYS A 359 8.79 1.24 10.05
N ALA A 360 7.82 2.08 10.41
CA ALA A 360 8.08 3.20 11.33
C ALA A 360 8.33 2.72 12.75
N GLU A 361 7.59 1.70 13.19
CA GLU A 361 7.67 1.15 14.53
C GLU A 361 9.07 0.65 14.87
N CYS A 362 9.77 0.01 13.92
CA CYS A 362 11.16 -0.45 14.10
C CYS A 362 12.14 0.66 14.49
N ALA A 363 11.81 1.92 14.19
CA ALA A 363 12.68 3.07 14.49
C ALA A 363 12.27 3.86 15.74
N TYR A 364 11.27 3.40 16.51
CA TYR A 364 10.86 4.11 17.71
C TYR A 364 11.86 3.89 18.85
N PRO A 365 12.23 4.96 19.58
CA PRO A 365 13.19 4.85 20.67
C PRO A 365 12.80 3.86 21.79
N THR A 366 11.51 3.58 21.91
CA THR A 366 10.96 2.62 22.90
C THR A 366 11.05 1.16 22.42
N MET A 367 11.45 0.92 21.18
CA MET A 367 11.58 -0.42 20.57
C MET A 367 13.04 -0.84 20.50
N GLN A 368 13.71 -0.74 21.66
CA GLN A 368 15.12 -1.06 21.86
C GLN A 368 15.30 -1.81 23.19
N ASP A 369 16.40 -2.52 23.28
CA ASP A 369 16.88 -3.08 24.54
C ASP A 369 17.59 -2.02 25.42
N GLY A 370 18.07 -2.42 26.59
CA GLY A 370 18.79 -1.54 27.51
C GLY A 370 20.12 -1.00 26.95
N ASP A 371 20.69 -1.64 25.94
CA ASP A 371 21.95 -1.28 25.29
C ASP A 371 21.74 -0.44 24.01
N GLY A 372 20.49 -0.15 23.65
CA GLY A 372 20.12 0.66 22.48
C GLY A 372 20.08 -0.11 21.16
N ASN A 373 20.08 -1.45 21.18
CA ASN A 373 19.87 -2.24 19.99
C ASN A 373 18.37 -2.33 19.68
N PHE A 374 17.98 -2.09 18.44
CA PHE A 374 16.59 -2.23 18.02
C PHE A 374 16.10 -3.68 18.14
N ASP A 375 14.88 -3.89 18.62
CA ASP A 375 14.27 -5.22 18.71
C ASP A 375 14.13 -5.85 17.30
N VAL A 376 13.64 -5.05 16.34
CA VAL A 376 13.51 -5.45 14.94
C VAL A 376 14.30 -4.49 14.07
N ASP A 377 15.21 -5.00 13.27
CA ASP A 377 16.10 -4.19 12.44
C ASP A 377 15.42 -3.65 11.18
N VAL A 378 14.59 -4.49 10.54
CA VAL A 378 13.89 -4.15 9.29
C VAL A 378 12.50 -4.78 9.25
N ALA A 379 11.53 -4.01 8.74
CA ALA A 379 10.24 -4.54 8.34
C ALA A 379 10.09 -4.47 6.81
N LEU A 380 9.81 -5.62 6.17
CA LEU A 380 9.53 -5.73 4.74
C LEU A 380 8.03 -5.83 4.46
N THR A 381 7.58 -5.15 3.44
CA THR A 381 6.22 -5.34 2.90
C THR A 381 6.18 -6.57 1.99
N THR A 382 4.97 -7.09 1.71
CA THR A 382 4.75 -8.18 0.75
C THR A 382 5.41 -7.91 -0.61
N ARG A 383 5.31 -6.66 -1.10
CA ARG A 383 5.92 -6.26 -2.38
C ARG A 383 7.44 -6.31 -2.36
N GLU A 384 8.06 -5.95 -1.25
CA GLU A 384 9.53 -6.02 -1.11
C GLU A 384 9.99 -7.48 -1.07
N VAL A 385 9.31 -8.34 -0.32
CA VAL A 385 9.60 -9.78 -0.31
C VAL A 385 9.47 -10.38 -1.71
N ASN A 386 8.40 -10.04 -2.44
CA ASN A 386 8.20 -10.51 -3.80
C ASN A 386 9.29 -10.01 -4.77
N ARG A 387 9.81 -8.77 -4.54
CA ARG A 387 10.97 -8.27 -5.30
C ARG A 387 12.24 -9.05 -5.00
N LEU A 388 12.51 -9.38 -3.73
CA LEU A 388 13.65 -10.22 -3.34
C LEU A 388 13.56 -11.62 -3.95
N ILE A 389 12.40 -12.28 -3.86
CA ILE A 389 12.17 -13.61 -4.49
C ILE A 389 12.53 -13.57 -5.98
N ARG A 390 12.10 -12.53 -6.69
CA ARG A 390 12.42 -12.37 -8.12
C ARG A 390 13.88 -12.02 -8.37
N ALA A 391 14.47 -11.12 -7.58
CA ALA A 391 15.85 -10.70 -7.73
C ALA A 391 16.84 -11.86 -7.53
N MET A 392 16.51 -12.78 -6.62
CA MET A 392 17.30 -13.97 -6.34
C MET A 392 16.92 -15.18 -7.23
N HIS A 393 16.08 -14.96 -8.26
CA HIS A 393 15.66 -15.98 -9.22
C HIS A 393 15.00 -17.23 -8.61
N ILE A 394 14.38 -17.08 -7.45
CA ILE A 394 13.66 -18.16 -6.76
C ILE A 394 12.32 -18.39 -7.45
N SER A 395 12.00 -19.67 -7.72
CA SER A 395 10.72 -20.07 -8.31
C SER A 395 9.84 -20.75 -7.26
N PRO A 396 8.89 -20.04 -6.62
CA PRO A 396 8.11 -20.60 -5.52
C PRO A 396 7.32 -21.87 -5.90
N ALA A 397 6.82 -21.93 -7.14
CA ALA A 397 6.07 -23.10 -7.65
C ALA A 397 6.89 -24.40 -7.69
N LYS A 398 8.22 -24.31 -7.64
CA LYS A 398 9.12 -25.49 -7.70
C LYS A 398 9.65 -25.91 -6.34
N LEU A 399 9.39 -25.12 -5.30
CA LEU A 399 9.87 -25.44 -3.95
C LEU A 399 8.91 -26.39 -3.25
N GLU A 400 9.46 -27.22 -2.40
CA GLU A 400 8.68 -28.01 -1.43
C GLU A 400 8.42 -27.16 -0.18
N ASP A 401 7.33 -27.43 0.52
CA ASP A 401 6.96 -26.73 1.74
C ASP A 401 7.91 -27.11 2.88
N ARG A 402 8.50 -26.12 3.55
CA ARG A 402 9.34 -26.30 4.76
C ARG A 402 8.61 -25.79 5.98
N LYS A 403 8.62 -26.57 7.06
CA LYS A 403 8.07 -26.12 8.34
C LYS A 403 8.83 -24.89 8.84
N LEU A 404 8.10 -24.03 9.53
CA LEU A 404 8.70 -22.89 10.22
C LEU A 404 9.52 -23.39 11.43
N ASP A 405 10.54 -22.61 11.78
CA ASP A 405 11.31 -22.82 13.00
C ASP A 405 10.48 -22.45 14.24
N MET A 406 10.75 -23.08 15.37
CA MET A 406 10.03 -22.83 16.62
C MET A 406 10.95 -22.17 17.63
N PRO A 407 10.61 -20.97 18.14
CA PRO A 407 11.52 -20.22 19.02
C PRO A 407 11.62 -20.79 20.43
N LEU A 408 10.57 -21.47 20.92
CA LEU A 408 10.48 -22.02 22.30
C LEU A 408 10.24 -23.53 22.31
N GLY A 409 10.51 -24.26 21.21
CA GLY A 409 10.18 -25.66 21.08
C GLY A 409 8.75 -25.89 20.61
N ILE A 410 8.16 -27.03 20.96
CA ILE A 410 6.78 -27.35 20.58
C ILE A 410 5.86 -26.52 21.47
N GLY A 411 5.33 -25.44 20.92
CA GLY A 411 4.30 -24.62 21.56
C GLY A 411 2.93 -25.12 21.19
#